data_59c9a1cf5e11763e74f86b8c3f61b118
#
_entry.id   59c9a1cf5e11763e74f86b8c3f61b118
#
_cell.length_a   1.000
_cell.length_b   1.000
_cell.length_c   1.000
_cell.angle_alpha   90.00
_cell.angle_beta   90.00
_cell.angle_gamma   90.00
#
_symmetry.space_group_name_H-M   'P 1'
#
loop_
_entity.id
_entity.type
_entity.pdbx_description
1 polymer ?
#
loop_
_entity_poly.entity_id
_entity_poly.type
_entity_poly.pdbx_seq_one_letter_code
_entity_poly.pdbx_strand_id
1 'polypeptide(L)'
;YPEVVRLVSAGTTLYGRQQWVLQISDWSVENKSDGSPKEKVYIDGGHHGNEHLGTELAFLVAEFYIEGWADGDVEAVEGLQNTELHIMIMLNADGNDLDTRWNMNQVDLNRNYDHHWTEDETASGDGPFSEPETANNAAYMSEWVADADLYVTMHTGTWILAYPWGFTPQMPPDHELFTHI
;
A
#
# COMPACT_ATOMS: atom_id res chain seq x y z
N TYR A 1 18.97 -0.62 -9.66
CA TYR A 1 19.57 -0.58 -8.29
C TYR A 1 19.17 -1.82 -7.49
N PRO A 2 19.67 -3.04 -7.87
CA PRO A 2 19.29 -4.30 -7.22
C PRO A 2 19.75 -4.39 -5.75
N GLU A 3 20.68 -3.55 -5.35
CA GLU A 3 21.17 -3.41 -3.98
C GLU A 3 20.16 -2.75 -3.05
N VAL A 4 19.19 -2.01 -3.57
CA VAL A 4 18.15 -1.38 -2.76
C VAL A 4 16.73 -1.69 -3.20
N VAL A 5 16.50 -2.14 -4.45
CA VAL A 5 15.16 -2.40 -4.98
C VAL A 5 14.99 -3.86 -5.35
N ARG A 6 13.90 -4.46 -4.88
CA ARG A 6 13.39 -5.76 -5.31
C ARG A 6 11.98 -5.58 -5.88
N LEU A 7 11.68 -6.24 -6.97
CA LEU A 7 10.34 -6.25 -7.57
C LEU A 7 9.69 -7.60 -7.30
N VAL A 8 8.56 -7.59 -6.61
CA VAL A 8 7.82 -8.78 -6.22
C VAL A 8 6.41 -8.69 -6.79
N SER A 9 5.88 -9.79 -7.31
CA SER A 9 4.47 -9.88 -7.71
C SER A 9 3.63 -10.34 -6.53
N ALA A 10 2.61 -9.57 -6.16
CA ALA A 10 1.57 -10.00 -5.22
C ALA A 10 0.55 -10.93 -5.87
N GLY A 11 0.46 -10.93 -7.20
CA GLY A 11 -0.49 -11.71 -7.97
C GLY A 11 -0.92 -10.99 -9.25
N THR A 12 -2.09 -11.34 -9.75
CA THR A 12 -2.65 -10.71 -10.96
C THR A 12 -4.06 -10.20 -10.72
N THR A 13 -4.40 -9.11 -11.38
CA THR A 13 -5.78 -8.60 -11.48
C THR A 13 -6.68 -9.56 -12.26
N LEU A 14 -7.97 -9.28 -12.30
CA LEU A 14 -8.96 -10.09 -13.01
C LEU A 14 -8.63 -10.27 -14.50
N TYR A 15 -8.04 -9.25 -15.16
CA TYR A 15 -7.62 -9.33 -16.57
C TYR A 15 -6.15 -9.74 -16.75
N GLY A 16 -5.51 -10.22 -15.67
CA GLY A 16 -4.17 -10.79 -15.71
C GLY A 16 -3.02 -9.81 -15.72
N ARG A 17 -3.24 -8.53 -15.36
CA ARG A 17 -2.17 -7.56 -15.12
C ARG A 17 -1.50 -7.86 -13.79
N GLN A 18 -0.18 -7.75 -13.74
CA GLN A 18 0.58 -7.98 -12.51
C GLN A 18 0.33 -6.87 -11.48
N GLN A 19 0.13 -7.26 -10.24
CA GLN A 19 0.16 -6.36 -9.08
C GLN A 19 1.59 -6.36 -8.53
N TRP A 20 2.37 -5.37 -8.98
CA TRP A 20 3.76 -5.25 -8.59
C TRP A 20 3.91 -4.52 -7.27
N VAL A 21 4.77 -5.06 -6.40
CA VAL A 21 5.24 -4.40 -5.19
C VAL A 21 6.74 -4.14 -5.30
N LEU A 22 7.13 -2.90 -5.07
CA LEU A 22 8.52 -2.50 -4.88
C LEU A 22 8.87 -2.69 -3.40
N GLN A 23 9.86 -3.53 -3.11
CA GLN A 23 10.50 -3.60 -1.80
C GLN A 23 11.78 -2.78 -1.88
N ILE A 24 11.86 -1.73 -1.06
CA ILE A 24 12.95 -0.75 -1.12
C ILE A 24 13.58 -0.63 0.27
N SER A 25 14.87 -0.89 0.36
CA SER A 25 15.66 -0.80 1.60
C SER A 25 17.14 -0.87 1.24
N ASP A 26 18.02 -0.41 2.08
CA ASP A 26 19.44 -0.77 2.00
C ASP A 26 19.63 -2.21 2.50
N TRP A 27 19.60 -3.18 1.58
CA TRP A 27 19.68 -4.61 1.91
C TRP A 27 21.07 -5.05 2.39
N SER A 28 22.07 -4.17 2.39
CA SER A 28 23.38 -4.42 2.98
C SER A 28 23.39 -4.20 4.50
N VAL A 29 22.37 -3.51 5.02
CA VAL A 29 22.16 -3.21 6.43
C VAL A 29 20.98 -4.04 6.95
N GLU A 30 21.22 -4.95 7.87
CA GLU A 30 20.19 -5.83 8.43
C GLU A 30 19.38 -5.14 9.54
N ASN A 31 20.04 -4.38 10.40
CA ASN A 31 19.45 -3.69 11.55
C ASN A 31 19.83 -2.22 11.54
N LYS A 32 19.04 -1.40 12.23
CA LYS A 32 19.33 0.01 12.48
C LYS A 32 20.65 0.16 13.27
N SER A 33 21.21 1.36 13.29
CA SER A 33 22.50 1.64 13.95
C SER A 33 22.53 1.35 15.46
N ASP A 34 21.36 1.34 16.11
CA ASP A 34 21.18 0.99 17.52
C ASP A 34 21.00 -0.53 17.76
N GLY A 35 21.02 -1.33 16.69
CA GLY A 35 20.84 -2.78 16.71
C GLY A 35 19.38 -3.26 16.71
N SER A 36 18.40 -2.36 16.70
CA SER A 36 16.99 -2.73 16.55
C SER A 36 16.63 -3.09 15.10
N PRO A 37 15.58 -3.88 14.87
CA PRO A 37 15.07 -4.12 13.50
C PRO A 37 14.72 -2.81 12.79
N LYS A 38 14.79 -2.83 11.46
CA LYS A 38 14.26 -1.73 10.65
C LYS A 38 12.76 -1.59 10.84
N GLU A 39 12.27 -0.35 10.76
CA GLU A 39 10.83 -0.09 10.66
C GLU A 39 10.31 -0.64 9.33
N LYS A 40 9.12 -1.23 9.34
CA LYS A 40 8.49 -1.75 8.14
C LYS A 40 7.26 -0.93 7.78
N VAL A 41 7.25 -0.41 6.57
CA VAL A 41 6.18 0.45 6.07
C VAL A 41 5.57 -0.15 4.82
N TYR A 42 4.24 -0.28 4.80
CA TYR A 42 3.49 -0.67 3.62
C TYR A 42 2.70 0.52 3.07
N ILE A 43 2.84 0.77 1.79
CA ILE A 43 2.12 1.83 1.07
C ILE A 43 1.42 1.20 -0.13
N ASP A 44 0.15 1.49 -0.33
CA ASP A 44 -0.51 1.19 -1.58
C ASP A 44 -1.25 2.39 -2.18
N GLY A 45 -1.41 2.35 -3.50
CA GLY A 45 -2.20 3.29 -4.28
C GLY A 45 -3.13 2.56 -5.24
N GLY A 46 -4.14 3.27 -5.71
CA GLY A 46 -4.98 2.79 -6.79
C GLY A 46 -5.97 1.68 -6.42
N HIS A 47 -6.52 1.65 -5.21
CA HIS A 47 -7.72 0.87 -4.91
C HIS A 47 -8.87 1.21 -5.86
N HIS A 48 -9.07 2.52 -6.09
CA HIS A 48 -9.98 3.01 -7.10
C HIS A 48 -9.18 3.36 -8.35
N GLY A 49 -9.53 2.76 -9.50
CA GLY A 49 -8.72 2.90 -10.71
C GLY A 49 -8.71 4.32 -11.28
N ASN A 50 -9.76 5.11 -11.07
CA ASN A 50 -9.84 6.50 -11.52
C ASN A 50 -9.19 7.52 -10.57
N GLU A 51 -8.58 7.08 -9.48
CA GLU A 51 -7.87 7.94 -8.53
C GLU A 51 -6.37 8.02 -8.86
N HIS A 52 -6.05 8.50 -10.05
CA HIS A 52 -4.68 8.49 -10.62
C HIS A 52 -3.63 9.18 -9.72
N LEU A 53 -4.01 10.26 -9.03
CA LEU A 53 -3.07 10.96 -8.15
C LEU A 53 -2.60 10.09 -6.97
N GLY A 54 -3.45 9.18 -6.47
CA GLY A 54 -3.04 8.23 -5.42
C GLY A 54 -1.94 7.29 -5.90
N THR A 55 -2.06 6.80 -7.14
CA THR A 55 -1.04 5.99 -7.80
C THR A 55 0.26 6.79 -8.03
N GLU A 56 0.13 8.02 -8.52
CA GLU A 56 1.28 8.92 -8.74
C GLU A 56 2.02 9.24 -7.43
N LEU A 57 1.29 9.47 -6.33
CA LEU A 57 1.91 9.72 -5.03
C LEU A 57 2.69 8.50 -4.52
N ALA A 58 2.12 7.29 -4.64
CA ALA A 58 2.83 6.06 -4.28
C ALA A 58 4.11 5.87 -5.13
N PHE A 59 4.03 6.18 -6.43
CA PHE A 59 5.19 6.16 -7.33
C PHE A 59 6.25 7.19 -6.92
N LEU A 60 5.85 8.43 -6.63
CA LEU A 60 6.78 9.51 -6.23
C LEU A 60 7.50 9.19 -4.91
N VAL A 61 6.86 8.50 -3.97
CA VAL A 61 7.54 8.03 -2.76
C VAL A 61 8.64 7.03 -3.12
N ALA A 62 8.36 6.07 -4.00
CA ALA A 62 9.36 5.11 -4.46
C ALA A 62 10.52 5.81 -5.19
N GLU A 63 10.20 6.73 -6.11
CA GLU A 63 11.18 7.51 -6.88
C GLU A 63 12.10 8.31 -5.96
N PHE A 64 11.54 9.03 -4.97
CA PHE A 64 12.31 9.80 -4.00
C PHE A 64 13.39 8.97 -3.31
N TYR A 65 13.04 7.79 -2.80
CA TYR A 65 14.00 6.95 -2.10
C TYR A 65 15.03 6.31 -3.04
N ILE A 66 14.61 5.87 -4.23
CA ILE A 66 15.49 5.19 -5.19
C ILE A 66 16.49 6.17 -5.80
N GLU A 67 16.01 7.32 -6.28
CA GLU A 67 16.88 8.34 -6.88
C GLU A 67 17.73 9.04 -5.83
N GLY A 68 17.14 9.38 -4.68
CA GLY A 68 17.89 9.99 -3.58
C GLY A 68 19.01 9.08 -3.07
N TRP A 69 18.76 7.77 -2.95
CA TRP A 69 19.82 6.81 -2.62
C TRP A 69 20.93 6.79 -3.68
N ALA A 70 20.57 6.78 -4.97
CA ALA A 70 21.54 6.77 -6.08
C ALA A 70 22.39 8.03 -6.13
N ASP A 71 21.81 9.17 -5.76
CA ASP A 71 22.49 10.47 -5.72
C ASP A 71 23.26 10.71 -4.39
N GLY A 72 23.11 9.83 -3.42
CA GLY A 72 23.73 9.94 -2.09
C GLY A 72 23.08 11.00 -1.21
N ASP A 73 21.78 11.28 -1.44
CA ASP A 73 21.00 12.15 -0.59
C ASP A 73 20.91 11.56 0.83
N VAL A 74 21.22 12.37 1.83
CA VAL A 74 21.37 11.91 3.22
C VAL A 74 20.04 11.40 3.77
N GLU A 75 18.93 12.06 3.47
CA GLU A 75 17.60 11.68 3.97
C GLU A 75 17.16 10.34 3.37
N ALA A 76 17.35 10.14 2.07
CA ALA A 76 17.02 8.89 1.41
C ALA A 76 17.90 7.72 1.88
N VAL A 77 19.22 7.94 1.99
CA VAL A 77 20.17 6.92 2.44
C VAL A 77 19.89 6.50 3.89
N GLU A 78 19.77 7.45 4.81
CA GLU A 78 19.45 7.19 6.22
C GLU A 78 18.05 6.55 6.35
N GLY A 79 17.08 6.99 5.57
CA GLY A 79 15.74 6.40 5.50
C GLY A 79 15.81 4.92 5.17
N LEU A 80 16.52 4.53 4.10
CA LEU A 80 16.64 3.13 3.68
C LEU A 80 17.50 2.26 4.59
N GLN A 81 18.40 2.86 5.37
CA GLN A 81 19.15 2.15 6.42
C GLN A 81 18.28 1.84 7.65
N ASN A 82 17.24 2.61 7.87
CA ASN A 82 16.36 2.44 9.02
C ASN A 82 15.00 1.82 8.70
N THR A 83 14.62 1.79 7.42
CA THR A 83 13.27 1.39 7.01
C THR A 83 13.28 0.38 5.86
N GLU A 84 12.34 -0.53 5.88
CA GLU A 84 11.97 -1.41 4.78
C GLU A 84 10.62 -0.96 4.25
N LEU A 85 10.62 -0.40 3.03
CA LEU A 85 9.42 0.09 2.35
C LEU A 85 8.88 -0.97 1.41
N HIS A 86 7.60 -1.26 1.49
CA HIS A 86 6.87 -2.09 0.55
C HIS A 86 5.82 -1.21 -0.14
N ILE A 87 5.92 -0.99 -1.44
CA ILE A 87 5.06 -0.05 -2.17
C ILE A 87 4.36 -0.77 -3.32
N MET A 88 3.04 -0.98 -3.18
CA MET A 88 2.16 -1.41 -4.28
C MET A 88 1.60 -0.17 -4.97
N ILE A 89 2.21 0.22 -6.08
CA ILE A 89 1.87 1.49 -6.76
C ILE A 89 0.43 1.48 -7.27
N MET A 90 -0.05 0.34 -7.79
CA MET A 90 -1.34 0.25 -8.50
C MET A 90 -2.03 -1.07 -8.20
N LEU A 91 -2.96 -1.05 -7.25
CA LEU A 91 -3.69 -2.23 -6.83
C LEU A 91 -4.72 -2.66 -7.90
N ASN A 92 -5.50 -1.72 -8.42
CA ASN A 92 -6.54 -1.92 -9.45
C ASN A 92 -6.05 -1.46 -10.83
N ALA A 93 -5.10 -2.19 -11.41
CA ALA A 93 -4.52 -1.84 -12.70
C ALA A 93 -5.53 -1.92 -13.86
N ASP A 94 -6.52 -2.80 -13.77
CA ASP A 94 -7.58 -2.92 -14.77
C ASP A 94 -8.52 -1.71 -14.74
N GLY A 95 -8.95 -1.30 -13.54
CA GLY A 95 -9.78 -0.12 -13.36
C GLY A 95 -9.04 1.16 -13.75
N ASN A 96 -7.73 1.23 -13.49
CA ASN A 96 -6.91 2.37 -13.88
C ASN A 96 -6.83 2.54 -15.40
N ASP A 97 -6.63 1.44 -16.14
CA ASP A 97 -6.59 1.45 -17.60
C ASP A 97 -7.90 1.92 -18.24
N LEU A 98 -9.03 1.66 -17.58
CA LEU A 98 -10.36 2.01 -18.05
C LEU A 98 -10.96 3.27 -17.38
N ASP A 99 -10.18 3.97 -16.57
CA ASP A 99 -10.58 5.16 -15.82
C ASP A 99 -11.88 4.94 -15.02
N THR A 100 -12.01 3.80 -14.36
CA THR A 100 -13.16 3.44 -13.54
C THR A 100 -12.78 3.26 -12.07
N ARG A 101 -13.71 3.64 -11.16
CA ARG A 101 -13.55 3.45 -9.73
C ARG A 101 -13.40 1.97 -9.35
N TRP A 102 -14.26 1.14 -9.93
CA TRP A 102 -14.41 -0.28 -9.60
C TRP A 102 -13.41 -1.17 -10.35
N ASN A 103 -13.27 -2.42 -9.89
CA ASN A 103 -12.61 -3.43 -10.70
C ASN A 103 -13.53 -3.92 -11.85
N MET A 104 -13.08 -4.94 -12.59
CA MET A 104 -13.83 -5.44 -13.76
C MET A 104 -15.08 -6.25 -13.42
N ASN A 105 -15.26 -6.64 -12.16
CA ASN A 105 -16.52 -7.20 -11.64
C ASN A 105 -17.48 -6.13 -11.10
N GLN A 106 -17.17 -4.85 -11.26
CA GLN A 106 -17.93 -3.71 -10.72
C GLN A 106 -17.93 -3.71 -9.17
N VAL A 107 -16.87 -4.22 -8.56
CA VAL A 107 -16.67 -4.21 -7.11
C VAL A 107 -15.83 -3.02 -6.70
N ASP A 108 -16.23 -2.33 -5.64
CA ASP A 108 -15.42 -1.34 -4.95
C ASP A 108 -14.39 -2.08 -4.07
N LEU A 109 -13.13 -2.10 -4.50
CA LEU A 109 -12.09 -2.85 -3.82
C LEU A 109 -11.86 -2.37 -2.38
N ASN A 110 -12.17 -1.10 -2.09
CA ASN A 110 -12.14 -0.55 -0.73
C ASN A 110 -13.39 -0.88 0.10
N ARG A 111 -14.22 -1.84 -0.35
CA ARG A 111 -15.34 -2.45 0.36
C ARG A 111 -15.23 -3.98 0.40
N ASN A 112 -14.14 -4.54 -0.14
CA ASN A 112 -14.02 -5.99 -0.34
C ASN A 112 -13.08 -6.68 0.67
N TYR A 113 -12.61 -5.97 1.70
CA TYR A 113 -11.82 -6.54 2.81
C TYR A 113 -12.74 -7.14 3.88
N ASP A 114 -12.22 -8.06 4.72
CA ASP A 114 -13.03 -8.86 5.66
C ASP A 114 -13.51 -8.09 6.90
N HIS A 115 -12.74 -7.10 7.36
CA HIS A 115 -13.06 -6.36 8.57
C HIS A 115 -14.32 -5.51 8.39
N HIS A 116 -15.39 -5.88 9.08
CA HIS A 116 -16.73 -5.26 8.95
C HIS A 116 -17.31 -5.29 7.54
N TRP A 117 -16.94 -6.31 6.74
CA TRP A 117 -17.57 -6.52 5.45
C TRP A 117 -19.09 -6.77 5.62
N THR A 118 -19.88 -6.23 4.71
CA THR A 118 -21.32 -6.40 4.68
C THR A 118 -21.87 -6.45 3.26
N GLU A 119 -22.81 -7.35 3.00
CA GLU A 119 -23.55 -7.43 1.74
C GLU A 119 -24.44 -6.20 1.49
N ASP A 120 -24.75 -5.44 2.52
CA ASP A 120 -25.59 -4.24 2.44
C ASP A 120 -24.86 -3.04 1.80
N GLU A 121 -23.53 -3.11 1.70
CA GLU A 121 -22.77 -2.07 1.01
C GLU A 121 -22.79 -2.26 -0.51
N THR A 122 -23.05 -1.17 -1.23
CA THR A 122 -23.06 -1.18 -2.69
C THR A 122 -21.69 -1.56 -3.23
N ALA A 123 -21.66 -2.59 -4.08
CA ALA A 123 -20.47 -3.07 -4.76
C ALA A 123 -19.37 -3.65 -3.84
N SER A 124 -19.75 -4.30 -2.72
CA SER A 124 -18.78 -4.94 -1.81
C SER A 124 -18.26 -6.31 -2.30
N GLY A 125 -18.83 -6.84 -3.38
CA GLY A 125 -18.52 -8.17 -3.93
C GLY A 125 -19.35 -9.29 -3.30
N ASP A 126 -19.09 -10.52 -3.72
CA ASP A 126 -19.84 -11.72 -3.27
C ASP A 126 -19.41 -12.21 -1.88
N GLY A 127 -18.39 -11.64 -1.30
CA GLY A 127 -17.83 -11.96 0.01
C GLY A 127 -16.54 -11.22 0.27
N PRO A 128 -16.01 -11.28 1.50
CA PRO A 128 -14.69 -10.75 1.80
C PRO A 128 -13.65 -11.37 0.87
N PHE A 129 -12.79 -10.51 0.30
CA PHE A 129 -11.74 -10.95 -0.61
C PHE A 129 -12.24 -11.76 -1.81
N SER A 130 -13.48 -11.52 -2.27
CA SER A 130 -14.00 -12.15 -3.49
C SER A 130 -13.23 -11.76 -4.74
N GLU A 131 -12.56 -10.62 -4.72
CA GLU A 131 -11.83 -10.09 -5.86
C GLU A 131 -10.34 -10.46 -5.79
N PRO A 132 -9.73 -10.86 -6.92
CA PRO A 132 -8.33 -11.26 -6.94
C PRO A 132 -7.41 -10.14 -6.47
N GLU A 133 -7.73 -8.88 -6.79
CA GLU A 133 -6.93 -7.73 -6.42
C GLU A 133 -6.78 -7.57 -4.89
N THR A 134 -7.88 -7.69 -4.15
CA THR A 134 -7.87 -7.58 -2.68
C THR A 134 -7.35 -8.85 -2.01
N ALA A 135 -7.67 -10.03 -2.57
CA ALA A 135 -7.15 -11.30 -2.08
C ALA A 135 -5.62 -11.35 -2.17
N ASN A 136 -5.06 -10.93 -3.30
CA ASN A 136 -3.61 -10.88 -3.51
C ASN A 136 -2.95 -9.86 -2.57
N ASN A 137 -3.56 -8.67 -2.39
CA ASN A 137 -3.05 -7.66 -1.47
C ASN A 137 -3.03 -8.19 -0.04
N ALA A 138 -4.12 -8.80 0.43
CA ALA A 138 -4.21 -9.38 1.77
C ALA A 138 -3.20 -10.53 1.97
N ALA A 139 -3.01 -11.39 0.96
CA ALA A 139 -2.01 -12.45 1.00
C ALA A 139 -0.59 -11.87 1.10
N TYR A 140 -0.27 -10.86 0.27
CA TYR A 140 1.00 -10.16 0.33
C TYR A 140 1.24 -9.53 1.71
N MET A 141 0.26 -8.82 2.24
CA MET A 141 0.36 -8.21 3.56
C MET A 141 0.60 -9.24 4.66
N SER A 142 -0.11 -10.37 4.61
CA SER A 142 0.05 -11.45 5.58
C SER A 142 1.43 -12.13 5.51
N GLU A 143 2.01 -12.24 4.33
CA GLU A 143 3.29 -12.90 4.11
C GLU A 143 4.49 -12.00 4.43
N TRP A 144 4.44 -10.73 4.03
CA TRP A 144 5.61 -9.85 4.00
C TRP A 144 5.58 -8.71 5.02
N VAL A 145 4.39 -8.22 5.36
CA VAL A 145 4.22 -7.01 6.17
C VAL A 145 3.20 -7.16 7.30
N ALA A 146 3.00 -8.39 7.79
CA ALA A 146 2.10 -8.66 8.91
C ALA A 146 2.52 -7.95 10.20
N ASP A 147 3.78 -7.58 10.30
CA ASP A 147 4.43 -6.86 11.39
C ASP A 147 4.77 -5.40 11.02
N ALA A 148 4.09 -4.84 10.02
CA ALA A 148 4.34 -3.45 9.61
C ALA A 148 4.05 -2.46 10.74
N ASP A 149 4.97 -1.51 10.91
CA ASP A 149 4.82 -0.41 11.87
C ASP A 149 3.87 0.67 11.36
N LEU A 150 3.75 0.81 10.03
CA LEU A 150 2.87 1.77 9.40
C LEU A 150 2.28 1.21 8.09
N TYR A 151 0.98 1.41 7.91
CA TYR A 151 0.29 1.21 6.63
C TYR A 151 -0.34 2.52 6.16
N VAL A 152 -0.11 2.88 4.91
CA VAL A 152 -0.68 4.06 4.26
C VAL A 152 -1.33 3.65 2.94
N THR A 153 -2.60 4.01 2.76
CA THR A 153 -3.30 3.85 1.48
C THR A 153 -3.55 5.20 0.82
N MET A 154 -3.16 5.34 -0.43
CA MET A 154 -3.23 6.58 -1.17
C MET A 154 -4.51 6.64 -2.01
N HIS A 155 -5.38 7.56 -1.66
CA HIS A 155 -6.62 7.86 -2.38
C HIS A 155 -6.63 9.30 -2.91
N THR A 156 -7.66 9.66 -3.68
CA THR A 156 -7.87 11.05 -4.12
C THR A 156 -9.34 11.45 -4.06
N GLY A 157 -9.62 12.72 -4.35
CA GLY A 157 -10.98 13.27 -4.36
C GLY A 157 -11.30 14.17 -3.18
N THR A 158 -10.50 14.16 -2.11
CA THR A 158 -10.63 15.07 -0.97
C THR A 158 -9.26 15.36 -0.33
N TRP A 159 -9.17 16.48 0.37
CA TRP A 159 -8.00 16.83 1.19
C TRP A 159 -8.23 16.34 2.63
N ILE A 160 -7.86 15.11 2.90
CA ILE A 160 -8.00 14.51 4.22
C ILE A 160 -6.82 13.56 4.49
N LEU A 161 -6.31 13.62 5.71
CA LEU A 161 -5.53 12.55 6.31
C LEU A 161 -6.47 11.85 7.30
N ALA A 162 -6.82 10.62 7.02
CA ALA A 162 -7.73 9.83 7.84
C ALA A 162 -7.01 8.63 8.45
N TYR A 163 -7.41 8.27 9.65
CA TYR A 163 -6.97 7.03 10.31
C TYR A 163 -8.19 6.22 10.77
N PRO A 164 -8.04 4.93 11.11
CA PRO A 164 -9.15 4.09 11.55
C PRO A 164 -9.95 4.72 12.72
N TRP A 165 -11.23 4.46 12.80
CA TRP A 165 -12.02 3.57 11.96
C TRP A 165 -12.90 4.37 10.99
N GLY A 166 -13.11 3.85 9.75
CA GLY A 166 -14.05 4.46 8.81
C GLY A 166 -15.52 4.09 9.06
N PHE A 167 -15.79 3.01 9.81
CA PHE A 167 -17.13 2.46 10.04
C PHE A 167 -17.79 2.88 11.36
N THR A 168 -17.07 3.50 12.27
CA THR A 168 -17.56 3.91 13.59
C THR A 168 -16.90 5.21 14.06
N PRO A 169 -17.59 6.04 14.87
CA PRO A 169 -16.98 7.21 15.51
C PRO A 169 -16.08 6.86 16.72
N GLN A 170 -15.97 5.60 17.09
CA GLN A 170 -15.10 5.18 18.18
C GLN A 170 -13.63 5.32 17.76
N MET A 171 -12.80 5.80 18.68
CA MET A 171 -11.35 5.90 18.41
C MET A 171 -10.70 4.52 18.45
N PRO A 172 -9.70 4.25 17.58
CA PRO A 172 -8.91 3.03 17.67
C PRO A 172 -8.08 3.00 18.97
N PRO A 173 -7.61 1.82 19.38
CA PRO A 173 -6.83 1.70 20.63
C PRO A 173 -5.54 2.54 20.64
N ASP A 174 -4.97 2.78 19.48
CA ASP A 174 -3.71 3.46 19.21
C ASP A 174 -3.88 4.90 18.66
N HIS A 175 -5.09 5.48 18.82
CA HIS A 175 -5.41 6.81 18.25
C HIS A 175 -4.42 7.92 18.66
N GLU A 176 -3.80 7.80 19.83
CA GLU A 176 -2.80 8.78 20.30
C GLU A 176 -1.58 8.81 19.37
N LEU A 177 -1.18 7.67 18.78
CA LEU A 177 -0.08 7.63 17.82
C LEU A 177 -0.42 8.41 16.56
N PHE A 178 -1.65 8.28 16.05
CA PHE A 178 -2.10 8.99 14.85
C PHE A 178 -2.24 10.51 15.05
N THR A 179 -2.39 11.00 16.28
CA THR A 179 -2.51 12.44 16.55
C THR A 179 -1.16 13.15 16.63
N HIS A 180 -0.05 12.42 16.58
CA HIS A 180 1.31 12.95 16.60
C HIS A 180 2.02 12.91 15.23
N ILE A 181 1.34 12.43 14.21
CA ILE A 181 1.75 12.51 12.81
C ILE A 181 1.24 13.82 12.20
#